data_4a085bd3eb1dd52c746bc7afbc2b3a34
#
_entry.id   4a085bd3eb1dd52c746bc7afbc2b3a34
#
_cell.length_a   1.000
_cell.length_b   1.000
_cell.length_c   1.000
_cell.angle_alpha   90.00
_cell.angle_beta   90.00
_cell.angle_gamma   90.00
#
_symmetry.space_group_name_H-M   'P 1'
#
loop_
_entity.id
_entity.type
_entity.pdbx_description
1 polymer ?
#
loop_
_entity_poly.entity_id
_entity_poly.type
_entity_poly.pdbx_seq_one_letter_code
_entity_poly.pdbx_strand_id
1 'polypeptide(L)'
;MCCGGYVTFLTFLGKYAYNNPDGPAWYGNIAGQGTLTPTEADLIAQGATDIVDVHSRFVAWFLWGFWQALLPVLSGVAAGLTTAFGVPQLGACLGGLGGCGIGCGGLFWWIYGMVWRFKPYGKFAAGDVVPDTFQGDDYKDTFIAAYPLTNQYSSGNFMAVYYLITWIMLGVSCGCTILGFLCTCLYAKFGKGEGSY
;
A
#
# COMPACT_ATOMS: atom_id res chain seq x y z
N MET A 1 -11.38 -5.97 12.30
CA MET A 1 -10.32 -5.02 12.73
C MET A 1 -10.86 -4.25 13.91
N CYS A 2 -10.15 -4.22 15.05
CA CYS A 2 -10.54 -3.39 16.19
C CYS A 2 -10.38 -1.91 15.80
N CYS A 3 -11.30 -1.04 16.24
CA CYS A 3 -11.28 0.40 15.94
C CYS A 3 -9.90 1.06 16.15
N GLY A 4 -9.15 0.64 17.18
CA GLY A 4 -7.81 1.14 17.45
C GLY A 4 -6.79 0.87 16.32
N GLY A 5 -6.80 -0.32 15.73
CA GLY A 5 -5.90 -0.64 14.62
C GLY A 5 -6.20 0.17 13.36
N TYR A 6 -7.47 0.47 13.11
CA TYR A 6 -7.87 1.29 11.97
C TYR A 6 -7.44 2.76 12.14
N VAL A 7 -7.64 3.33 13.32
CA VAL A 7 -7.19 4.70 13.64
C VAL A 7 -5.67 4.81 13.53
N THR A 8 -4.94 3.83 14.06
CA THR A 8 -3.48 3.78 13.94
C THR A 8 -3.04 3.75 12.47
N PHE A 9 -3.66 2.91 11.65
CA PHE A 9 -3.37 2.82 10.22
C PHE A 9 -3.62 4.15 9.49
N LEU A 10 -4.78 4.79 9.72
CA LEU A 10 -5.10 6.13 9.18
C LEU A 10 -4.06 7.17 9.61
N THR A 11 -3.64 7.16 10.88
CA THR A 11 -2.65 8.09 11.40
C THR A 11 -1.31 7.92 10.68
N PHE A 12 -0.87 6.68 10.45
CA PHE A 12 0.36 6.41 9.69
C PHE A 12 0.24 6.88 8.24
N LEU A 13 -0.84 6.53 7.54
CA LEU A 13 -1.05 6.99 6.17
C LEU A 13 -1.04 8.52 6.08
N GLY A 14 -1.74 9.21 7.00
CA GLY A 14 -1.78 10.66 7.06
C GLY A 14 -0.41 11.28 7.35
N LYS A 15 0.38 10.68 8.25
CA LYS A 15 1.74 11.13 8.54
C LYS A 15 2.62 11.09 7.28
N TYR A 16 2.64 9.97 6.57
CA TYR A 16 3.46 9.84 5.36
C TYR A 16 2.92 10.64 4.17
N ALA A 17 1.61 10.89 4.12
CA ALA A 17 1.00 11.71 3.07
C ALA A 17 1.28 13.20 3.20
N TYR A 18 1.23 13.74 4.43
CA TYR A 18 1.26 15.18 4.68
C TYR A 18 2.52 15.65 5.42
N ASN A 19 3.21 14.76 6.08
CA ASN A 19 4.45 15.03 6.82
C ASN A 19 5.41 13.84 6.70
N ASN A 20 5.76 13.52 5.44
CA ASN A 20 6.66 12.40 5.15
C ASN A 20 8.02 12.66 5.82
N PRO A 21 8.53 11.70 6.62
CA PRO A 21 9.85 11.84 7.25
C PRO A 21 10.99 11.75 6.23
N ASP A 22 10.75 11.12 5.07
CA ASP A 22 11.74 10.97 4.01
C ASP A 22 11.77 12.24 3.15
N GLY A 23 12.95 12.69 2.76
CA GLY A 23 13.15 13.89 1.94
C GLY A 23 12.81 13.66 0.45
N PRO A 24 12.95 14.69 -0.39
CA PRO A 24 12.79 14.58 -1.83
C PRO A 24 13.81 13.60 -2.40
N ALA A 25 13.36 12.72 -3.30
CA ALA A 25 14.20 11.67 -3.88
C ALA A 25 13.91 11.49 -5.36
N TRP A 26 14.89 11.86 -6.17
CA TRP A 26 14.92 11.60 -7.60
C TRP A 26 15.90 10.47 -7.88
N TYR A 27 15.41 9.44 -8.54
CA TYR A 27 16.24 8.32 -9.00
C TYR A 27 16.70 8.59 -10.44
N GLY A 28 17.95 8.26 -10.73
CA GLY A 28 18.49 8.22 -12.08
C GLY A 28 19.53 7.12 -12.23
N ASN A 29 19.75 6.69 -13.46
CA ASN A 29 20.78 5.73 -13.82
C ASN A 29 21.97 6.48 -14.45
N ILE A 30 23.14 6.39 -13.81
CA ILE A 30 24.39 6.98 -14.31
C ILE A 30 25.37 5.83 -14.62
N ALA A 31 25.72 5.67 -15.88
CA ALA A 31 26.65 4.64 -16.33
C ALA A 31 26.29 3.20 -15.86
N GLY A 32 24.99 2.89 -15.80
CA GLY A 32 24.50 1.58 -15.36
C GLY A 32 24.31 1.43 -13.85
N GLN A 33 24.61 2.47 -13.06
CA GLN A 33 24.41 2.47 -11.60
C GLN A 33 23.27 3.40 -11.20
N GLY A 34 22.39 2.92 -10.32
CA GLY A 34 21.36 3.74 -9.72
C GLY A 34 21.95 4.76 -8.76
N THR A 35 21.38 5.96 -8.75
CA THR A 35 21.72 7.00 -7.79
C THR A 35 20.48 7.77 -7.34
N LEU A 36 20.56 8.44 -6.19
CA LEU A 36 19.50 9.30 -5.65
C LEU A 36 20.03 10.71 -5.47
N THR A 37 19.26 11.69 -5.89
CA THR A 37 19.54 13.12 -5.69
C THR A 37 18.30 13.85 -5.16
N PRO A 38 18.47 15.02 -4.50
CA PRO A 38 17.32 15.80 -4.04
C PRO A 38 16.56 16.50 -5.18
N THR A 39 17.21 16.71 -6.33
CA THR A 39 16.61 17.41 -7.47
C THR A 39 16.83 16.68 -8.79
N GLU A 40 15.91 16.84 -9.72
CA GLU A 40 16.04 16.36 -11.10
C GLU A 40 17.24 16.99 -11.82
N ALA A 41 17.48 18.28 -11.57
CA ALA A 41 18.55 19.02 -12.21
C ALA A 41 19.93 18.43 -11.90
N ASP A 42 20.14 17.90 -10.69
CA ASP A 42 21.39 17.25 -10.31
C ASP A 42 21.64 15.97 -11.10
N LEU A 43 20.59 15.21 -11.41
CA LEU A 43 20.68 14.01 -12.25
C LEU A 43 20.97 14.36 -13.70
N ILE A 44 20.29 15.37 -14.25
CA ILE A 44 20.52 15.84 -15.62
C ILE A 44 21.97 16.32 -15.78
N ALA A 45 22.47 17.09 -14.81
CA ALA A 45 23.84 17.58 -14.82
C ALA A 45 24.90 16.46 -14.79
N GLN A 46 24.54 15.31 -14.20
CA GLN A 46 25.39 14.11 -14.16
C GLN A 46 25.19 13.17 -15.36
N GLY A 47 24.33 13.54 -16.34
CA GLY A 47 24.05 12.73 -17.51
C GLY A 47 23.25 11.46 -17.23
N ALA A 48 22.41 11.49 -16.19
CA ALA A 48 21.58 10.35 -15.82
C ALA A 48 20.52 10.06 -16.88
N THR A 49 20.19 8.79 -17.03
CA THR A 49 19.04 8.28 -17.78
C THR A 49 17.98 7.74 -16.82
N ASP A 50 16.77 7.47 -17.33
CA ASP A 50 15.66 6.88 -16.55
C ASP A 50 15.33 7.68 -15.27
N ILE A 51 15.26 9.00 -15.40
CA ILE A 51 15.00 9.90 -14.27
C ILE A 51 13.57 9.75 -13.78
N VAL A 52 13.39 9.48 -12.49
CA VAL A 52 12.08 9.26 -11.85
C VAL A 52 12.01 9.93 -10.50
N ASP A 53 10.94 10.72 -10.27
CA ASP A 53 10.60 11.23 -8.94
C ASP A 53 9.95 10.13 -8.09
N VAL A 54 10.76 9.45 -7.29
CA VAL A 54 10.30 8.34 -6.43
C VAL A 54 9.55 8.88 -5.21
N HIS A 55 9.98 10.01 -4.66
CA HIS A 55 9.33 10.60 -3.50
C HIS A 55 7.86 10.95 -3.79
N SER A 56 7.59 11.68 -4.86
CA SER A 56 6.20 12.03 -5.23
C SER A 56 5.33 10.81 -5.49
N ARG A 57 5.91 9.72 -6.02
CA ARG A 57 5.15 8.48 -6.24
C ARG A 57 4.79 7.78 -4.94
N PHE A 58 5.70 7.76 -3.97
CA PHE A 58 5.42 7.19 -2.66
C PHE A 58 4.41 8.05 -1.88
N VAL A 59 4.60 9.37 -1.87
CA VAL A 59 3.64 10.30 -1.25
C VAL A 59 2.25 10.18 -1.86
N ALA A 60 2.14 10.10 -3.20
CA ALA A 60 0.87 9.90 -3.88
C ALA A 60 0.17 8.60 -3.44
N TRP A 61 0.92 7.51 -3.23
CA TRP A 61 0.36 6.27 -2.72
C TRP A 61 -0.18 6.42 -1.30
N PHE A 62 0.56 7.10 -0.40
CA PHE A 62 0.09 7.37 0.96
C PHE A 62 -1.13 8.29 0.98
N LEU A 63 -1.12 9.35 0.16
CA LEU A 63 -2.22 10.29 0.05
C LEU A 63 -3.50 9.60 -0.45
N TRP A 64 -3.37 8.81 -1.51
CA TRP A 64 -4.50 8.04 -2.02
C TRP A 64 -5.00 7.02 -1.00
N GLY A 65 -4.09 6.26 -0.36
CA GLY A 65 -4.43 5.31 0.68
C GLY A 65 -5.14 5.94 1.88
N PHE A 66 -4.71 7.12 2.30
CA PHE A 66 -5.35 7.88 3.38
C PHE A 66 -6.82 8.21 3.03
N TRP A 67 -7.07 8.79 1.86
CA TRP A 67 -8.42 9.12 1.43
C TRP A 67 -9.26 7.88 1.18
N GLN A 68 -8.66 6.84 0.60
CA GLN A 68 -9.32 5.57 0.36
C GLN A 68 -9.75 4.88 1.66
N ALA A 69 -8.96 4.98 2.71
CA ALA A 69 -9.33 4.47 4.03
C ALA A 69 -10.35 5.38 4.75
N LEU A 70 -10.30 6.69 4.55
CA LEU A 70 -11.23 7.63 5.18
C LEU A 70 -12.64 7.60 4.56
N LEU A 71 -12.73 7.37 3.25
CA LEU A 71 -13.98 7.38 2.48
C LEU A 71 -15.07 6.46 3.05
N PRO A 72 -14.80 5.21 3.48
CA PRO A 72 -15.80 4.33 4.09
C PRO A 72 -16.41 4.90 5.37
N VAL A 73 -15.57 5.55 6.17
CA VAL A 73 -16.04 6.16 7.43
C VAL A 73 -16.97 7.34 7.12
N LEU A 74 -16.57 8.21 6.21
CA LEU A 74 -17.37 9.36 5.81
C LEU A 74 -18.69 8.92 5.17
N SER A 75 -18.65 7.96 4.25
CA SER A 75 -19.86 7.44 3.60
C SER A 75 -20.77 6.71 4.58
N GLY A 76 -20.21 5.96 5.53
CA GLY A 76 -20.97 5.28 6.57
C GLY A 76 -21.67 6.27 7.53
N VAL A 77 -20.97 7.31 7.96
CA VAL A 77 -21.56 8.38 8.79
C VAL A 77 -22.66 9.11 8.01
N ALA A 78 -22.42 9.49 6.76
CA ALA A 78 -23.41 10.16 5.92
C ALA A 78 -24.65 9.27 5.69
N ALA A 79 -24.46 7.97 5.43
CA ALA A 79 -25.55 7.01 5.28
C ALA A 79 -26.36 6.85 6.58
N GLY A 80 -25.70 6.80 7.74
CA GLY A 80 -26.35 6.75 9.04
C GLY A 80 -27.19 7.99 9.33
N LEU A 81 -26.64 9.18 9.06
CA LEU A 81 -27.36 10.45 9.24
C LEU A 81 -28.58 10.56 8.31
N THR A 82 -28.46 10.26 7.03
CA THR A 82 -29.60 10.30 6.09
C THR A 82 -30.69 9.33 6.46
N THR A 83 -30.34 8.16 6.99
CA THR A 83 -31.31 7.19 7.51
C THR A 83 -32.04 7.76 8.75
N ALA A 84 -31.31 8.37 9.68
CA ALA A 84 -31.86 8.99 10.86
C ALA A 84 -32.85 10.17 10.55
N PHE A 85 -32.56 10.89 9.44
CA PHE A 85 -33.45 11.95 8.92
C PHE A 85 -34.61 11.45 8.05
N GLY A 86 -34.79 10.11 7.92
CA GLY A 86 -35.93 9.52 7.20
C GLY A 86 -35.74 9.45 5.68
N VAL A 87 -34.49 9.56 5.16
CA VAL A 87 -34.18 9.47 3.74
C VAL A 87 -33.25 8.25 3.46
N PRO A 88 -33.73 7.01 3.73
CA PRO A 88 -32.88 5.80 3.65
C PRO A 88 -32.36 5.51 2.24
N GLN A 89 -33.08 5.90 1.18
CA GLN A 89 -32.65 5.72 -0.20
C GLN A 89 -31.36 6.48 -0.51
N LEU A 90 -31.23 7.73 0.01
CA LEU A 90 -30.03 8.53 -0.11
C LEU A 90 -28.87 7.88 0.65
N GLY A 91 -29.15 7.34 1.84
CA GLY A 91 -28.18 6.58 2.62
C GLY A 91 -27.64 5.35 1.86
N ALA A 92 -28.51 4.59 1.21
CA ALA A 92 -28.13 3.45 0.40
C ALA A 92 -27.26 3.85 -0.81
N CYS A 93 -27.59 4.96 -1.50
CA CYS A 93 -26.78 5.50 -2.59
C CYS A 93 -25.38 5.91 -2.12
N LEU A 94 -25.30 6.66 -0.99
CA LEU A 94 -24.00 7.09 -0.43
C LEU A 94 -23.14 5.90 0.01
N GLY A 95 -23.76 4.90 0.64
CA GLY A 95 -23.08 3.65 1.01
C GLY A 95 -22.60 2.88 -0.20
N GLY A 96 -23.41 2.80 -1.26
CA GLY A 96 -23.05 2.17 -2.54
C GLY A 96 -21.89 2.86 -3.25
N LEU A 97 -21.89 4.18 -3.32
CA LEU A 97 -20.78 4.97 -3.89
C LEU A 97 -19.50 4.77 -3.08
N GLY A 98 -19.60 4.75 -1.74
CA GLY A 98 -18.47 4.42 -0.87
C GLY A 98 -17.93 3.02 -1.15
N GLY A 99 -18.79 2.02 -1.30
CA GLY A 99 -18.41 0.64 -1.61
C GLY A 99 -17.72 0.48 -2.96
N CYS A 100 -18.24 1.11 -4.02
CA CYS A 100 -17.60 1.13 -5.34
C CYS A 100 -16.23 1.82 -5.30
N GLY A 101 -16.13 2.96 -4.60
CA GLY A 101 -14.87 3.68 -4.44
C GLY A 101 -13.81 2.83 -3.73
N ILE A 102 -14.20 2.09 -2.68
CA ILE A 102 -13.31 1.19 -1.96
C ILE A 102 -12.86 0.03 -2.85
N GLY A 103 -13.78 -0.62 -3.57
CA GLY A 103 -13.48 -1.80 -4.39
C GLY A 103 -12.55 -1.45 -5.55
N CYS A 104 -12.99 -0.60 -6.46
CA CYS A 104 -12.21 -0.25 -7.65
C CYS A 104 -11.00 0.62 -7.30
N GLY A 105 -11.20 1.67 -6.48
CA GLY A 105 -10.13 2.58 -6.08
C GLY A 105 -9.07 1.89 -5.24
N GLY A 106 -9.48 0.99 -4.34
CA GLY A 106 -8.57 0.19 -3.51
C GLY A 106 -7.70 -0.76 -4.34
N LEU A 107 -8.25 -1.39 -5.37
CA LEU A 107 -7.50 -2.25 -6.27
C LEU A 107 -6.45 -1.45 -7.05
N PHE A 108 -6.83 -0.28 -7.63
CA PHE A 108 -5.90 0.59 -8.32
C PHE A 108 -4.80 1.09 -7.40
N TRP A 109 -5.14 1.54 -6.20
CA TRP A 109 -4.18 1.96 -5.20
C TRP A 109 -3.17 0.86 -4.85
N TRP A 110 -3.66 -0.37 -4.66
CA TRP A 110 -2.84 -1.52 -4.34
C TRP A 110 -1.87 -1.87 -5.48
N ILE A 111 -2.37 -1.94 -6.74
CA ILE A 111 -1.55 -2.19 -7.93
C ILE A 111 -0.53 -1.07 -8.14
N TYR A 112 -0.96 0.19 -8.03
CA TYR A 112 -0.08 1.35 -8.17
C TYR A 112 1.11 1.29 -7.21
N GLY A 113 0.86 1.04 -5.94
CA GLY A 113 1.93 0.94 -4.96
C GLY A 113 2.85 -0.26 -5.18
N MET A 114 2.32 -1.43 -5.60
CA MET A 114 3.14 -2.57 -5.97
C MET A 114 4.11 -2.21 -7.11
N VAL A 115 3.57 -1.59 -8.17
CA VAL A 115 4.38 -1.19 -9.31
C VAL A 115 5.49 -0.25 -8.89
N TRP A 116 5.19 0.80 -8.13
CA TRP A 116 6.17 1.81 -7.75
C TRP A 116 7.16 1.33 -6.68
N ARG A 117 6.71 0.50 -5.73
CA ARG A 117 7.56 -0.02 -4.67
C ARG A 117 8.55 -1.09 -5.14
N PHE A 118 8.11 -1.98 -6.04
CA PHE A 118 8.91 -3.15 -6.44
C PHE A 118 9.64 -3.01 -7.78
N LYS A 119 9.46 -1.91 -8.50
CA LYS A 119 10.33 -1.56 -9.63
C LYS A 119 11.76 -1.22 -9.17
N PRO A 120 12.76 -1.32 -10.05
CA PRO A 120 14.17 -1.11 -9.69
C PRO A 120 14.43 0.19 -8.92
N TYR A 121 13.85 1.30 -9.37
CA TYR A 121 13.99 2.60 -8.73
C TYR A 121 13.35 2.66 -7.33
N GLY A 122 12.19 2.04 -7.13
CA GLY A 122 11.53 1.99 -5.83
C GLY A 122 12.28 1.10 -4.84
N LYS A 123 12.78 -0.04 -5.29
CA LYS A 123 13.64 -0.92 -4.50
C LYS A 123 14.94 -0.21 -4.10
N PHE A 124 15.57 0.47 -5.04
CA PHE A 124 16.79 1.22 -4.78
C PHE A 124 16.55 2.33 -3.75
N ALA A 125 15.54 3.18 -3.96
CA ALA A 125 15.23 4.27 -3.05
C ALA A 125 14.88 3.80 -1.62
N ALA A 126 14.28 2.62 -1.50
CA ALA A 126 13.97 1.98 -0.22
C ALA A 126 15.13 1.17 0.39
N GLY A 127 16.28 1.08 -0.30
CA GLY A 127 17.46 0.35 0.17
C GLY A 127 17.36 -1.18 0.06
N ASP A 128 16.48 -1.71 -0.79
CA ASP A 128 16.37 -3.16 -1.01
C ASP A 128 17.42 -3.68 -2.01
N VAL A 129 17.84 -2.82 -2.92
CA VAL A 129 18.87 -3.11 -3.91
C VAL A 129 19.92 -2.04 -3.78
N VAL A 130 21.09 -2.42 -3.32
CA VAL A 130 22.24 -1.53 -3.16
C VAL A 130 23.29 -1.86 -4.20
N PRO A 131 24.01 -0.85 -4.74
CA PRO A 131 25.17 -1.07 -5.56
C PRO A 131 26.20 -1.95 -4.87
N ASP A 132 27.03 -2.63 -5.64
CA ASP A 132 28.10 -3.50 -5.12
C ASP A 132 29.06 -2.78 -4.14
N THR A 133 29.09 -1.45 -4.19
CA THR A 133 29.86 -0.61 -3.28
C THR A 133 29.36 -0.62 -1.83
N PHE A 134 28.12 -1.06 -1.59
CA PHE A 134 27.49 -1.12 -0.25
C PHE A 134 27.35 -2.56 0.26
N GLN A 135 28.23 -3.46 -0.11
CA GLN A 135 28.19 -4.86 0.31
C GLN A 135 28.66 -5.00 1.77
N GLY A 136 27.93 -5.77 2.56
CA GLY A 136 28.25 -6.12 3.95
C GLY A 136 26.99 -6.25 4.81
N ASP A 137 27.15 -6.74 6.03
CA ASP A 137 26.04 -6.94 6.96
C ASP A 137 25.34 -5.63 7.37
N ASP A 138 26.08 -4.51 7.33
CA ASP A 138 25.62 -3.16 7.69
C ASP A 138 25.25 -2.29 6.46
N TYR A 139 24.92 -2.92 5.32
CA TYR A 139 24.66 -2.18 4.06
C TYR A 139 23.55 -1.13 4.19
N LYS A 140 22.56 -1.37 5.06
CA LYS A 140 21.43 -0.44 5.29
C LYS A 140 21.91 0.85 5.91
N ASP A 141 22.71 0.77 6.95
CA ASP A 141 23.23 1.95 7.64
C ASP A 141 24.17 2.73 6.72
N THR A 142 24.99 2.01 5.94
CA THR A 142 25.85 2.62 4.92
C THR A 142 25.05 3.31 3.82
N PHE A 143 23.95 2.69 3.34
CA PHE A 143 23.07 3.28 2.35
C PHE A 143 22.37 4.54 2.90
N ILE A 144 21.80 4.47 4.11
CA ILE A 144 21.15 5.60 4.77
C ILE A 144 22.16 6.73 4.99
N ALA A 145 23.39 6.41 5.38
CA ALA A 145 24.46 7.40 5.56
C ALA A 145 24.92 8.04 4.24
N ALA A 146 24.91 7.30 3.14
CA ALA A 146 25.23 7.83 1.80
C ALA A 146 24.13 8.72 1.22
N TYR A 147 22.86 8.43 1.57
CA TYR A 147 21.67 9.15 1.08
C TYR A 147 20.82 9.69 2.24
N PRO A 148 21.36 10.51 3.16
CA PRO A 148 20.68 10.86 4.42
C PRO A 148 19.41 11.68 4.22
N LEU A 149 19.32 12.44 3.10
CA LEU A 149 18.19 13.31 2.79
C LEU A 149 17.31 12.80 1.65
N THR A 150 17.77 11.80 0.92
CA THR A 150 17.12 11.34 -0.32
C THR A 150 16.70 9.87 -0.29
N ASN A 151 17.06 9.12 0.76
CA ASN A 151 16.55 7.76 0.90
C ASN A 151 15.05 7.77 1.20
N GLN A 152 14.36 6.75 0.72
CA GLN A 152 12.94 6.50 0.99
C GLN A 152 12.77 5.23 1.84
N TYR A 153 13.71 5.00 2.75
CA TYR A 153 13.75 3.78 3.54
C TYR A 153 12.51 3.62 4.44
N SER A 154 12.12 4.69 5.12
CA SER A 154 10.98 4.66 6.04
C SER A 154 9.66 4.40 5.29
N SER A 155 9.39 5.17 4.23
CA SER A 155 8.22 5.02 3.38
C SER A 155 8.18 3.66 2.67
N GLY A 156 9.32 3.26 2.09
CA GLY A 156 9.44 2.01 1.37
C GLY A 156 9.29 0.78 2.26
N ASN A 157 9.84 0.80 3.47
CA ASN A 157 9.68 -0.28 4.43
C ASN A 157 8.22 -0.40 4.92
N PHE A 158 7.55 0.72 5.20
CA PHE A 158 6.14 0.72 5.52
C PHE A 158 5.30 0.07 4.41
N MET A 159 5.54 0.45 3.14
CA MET A 159 4.86 -0.15 2.00
C MET A 159 5.13 -1.66 1.90
N ALA A 160 6.38 -2.10 2.08
CA ALA A 160 6.75 -3.51 2.02
C ALA A 160 6.04 -4.34 3.10
N VAL A 161 6.03 -3.86 4.35
CA VAL A 161 5.31 -4.50 5.46
C VAL A 161 3.80 -4.55 5.19
N TYR A 162 3.22 -3.46 4.67
CA TYR A 162 1.82 -3.42 4.29
C TYR A 162 1.48 -4.50 3.25
N TYR A 163 2.29 -4.64 2.20
CA TYR A 163 2.08 -5.67 1.18
C TYR A 163 2.25 -7.08 1.73
N LEU A 164 3.26 -7.31 2.58
CA LEU A 164 3.46 -8.60 3.23
C LEU A 164 2.22 -9.01 4.04
N ILE A 165 1.71 -8.12 4.89
CA ILE A 165 0.50 -8.37 5.68
C ILE A 165 -0.70 -8.63 4.77
N THR A 166 -0.87 -7.85 3.71
CA THR A 166 -1.98 -8.00 2.76
C THR A 166 -1.93 -9.36 2.06
N TRP A 167 -0.74 -9.81 1.63
CA TRP A 167 -0.57 -11.14 1.02
C TRP A 167 -0.87 -12.28 2.01
N ILE A 168 -0.43 -12.16 3.26
CA ILE A 168 -0.74 -13.14 4.30
C ILE A 168 -2.26 -13.21 4.51
N MET A 169 -2.93 -12.07 4.66
CA MET A 169 -4.38 -12.01 4.87
C MET A 169 -5.16 -12.57 3.69
N LEU A 170 -4.72 -12.29 2.46
CA LEU A 170 -5.31 -12.85 1.25
C LEU A 170 -5.15 -14.38 1.21
N GLY A 171 -3.96 -14.89 1.50
CA GLY A 171 -3.68 -16.32 1.55
C GLY A 171 -4.56 -17.04 2.58
N VAL A 172 -4.65 -16.49 3.80
CA VAL A 172 -5.53 -17.02 4.86
C VAL A 172 -7.00 -17.00 4.43
N SER A 173 -7.48 -15.89 3.86
CA SER A 173 -8.86 -15.75 3.39
C SER A 173 -9.19 -16.78 2.30
N CYS A 174 -8.33 -16.92 1.30
CA CYS A 174 -8.50 -17.93 0.25
C CYS A 174 -8.48 -19.35 0.81
N GLY A 175 -7.54 -19.64 1.73
CA GLY A 175 -7.46 -20.95 2.39
C GLY A 175 -8.72 -21.29 3.18
N CYS A 176 -9.25 -20.36 3.97
CA CYS A 176 -10.51 -20.56 4.70
C CYS A 176 -11.69 -20.76 3.76
N THR A 177 -11.76 -20.05 2.63
CA THR A 177 -12.83 -20.21 1.64
C THR A 177 -12.79 -21.58 0.99
N ILE A 178 -11.60 -22.06 0.58
CA ILE A 178 -11.41 -23.39 0.01
C ILE A 178 -11.78 -24.48 1.01
N LEU A 179 -11.31 -24.37 2.26
CA LEU A 179 -11.66 -25.31 3.33
C LEU A 179 -13.17 -25.33 3.59
N GLY A 180 -13.81 -24.17 3.67
CA GLY A 180 -15.27 -24.08 3.83
C GLY A 180 -16.03 -24.76 2.69
N PHE A 181 -15.59 -24.54 1.45
CA PHE A 181 -16.16 -25.19 0.28
C PHE A 181 -16.00 -26.73 0.34
N LEU A 182 -14.79 -27.22 0.65
CA LEU A 182 -14.51 -28.65 0.80
C LEU A 182 -15.36 -29.28 1.91
N CYS A 183 -15.47 -28.66 3.07
CA CYS A 183 -16.31 -29.11 4.16
C CYS A 183 -17.79 -29.19 3.73
N THR A 184 -18.28 -28.20 3.01
CA THR A 184 -19.67 -28.19 2.49
C THR A 184 -19.92 -29.34 1.49
N CYS A 185 -18.98 -29.57 0.58
CA CYS A 185 -19.05 -30.67 -0.38
C CYS A 185 -19.01 -32.04 0.31
N LEU A 186 -18.14 -32.20 1.31
CA LEU A 186 -18.09 -33.45 2.09
C LEU A 186 -19.38 -33.68 2.88
N TYR A 187 -19.90 -32.66 3.54
CA TYR A 187 -21.17 -32.74 4.26
C TYR A 187 -22.32 -33.10 3.32
N ALA A 188 -22.40 -32.48 2.15
CA ALA A 188 -23.41 -32.81 1.14
C ALA A 188 -23.33 -34.26 0.63
N LYS A 189 -22.12 -34.83 0.56
CA LYS A 189 -21.88 -36.21 0.10
C LYS A 189 -22.17 -37.25 1.17
N PHE A 190 -21.81 -36.99 2.41
CA PHE A 190 -21.90 -37.96 3.51
C PHE A 190 -23.09 -37.72 4.45
N GLY A 191 -23.62 -36.50 4.54
CA GLY A 191 -24.75 -36.16 5.42
C GLY A 191 -26.11 -36.63 4.91
N LYS A 192 -26.25 -37.10 3.66
CA LYS A 192 -27.50 -37.65 3.11
C LYS A 192 -27.74 -39.10 3.47
N GLY A 193 -26.86 -39.74 4.25
CA GLY A 193 -26.93 -41.20 4.54
C GLY A 193 -27.77 -41.60 5.76
N GLU A 194 -28.24 -40.69 6.62
CA GLU A 194 -28.88 -41.03 7.90
C GLU A 194 -30.37 -40.66 8.02
N GLY A 195 -31.06 -40.46 6.93
CA GLY A 195 -32.47 -40.05 6.93
C GLY A 195 -33.43 -40.98 6.18
N SER A 196 -33.17 -42.30 6.14
CA SER A 196 -34.08 -43.28 5.48
C SER A 196 -34.25 -44.53 6.36
N TYR A 197 -34.99 -44.37 7.44
CA TYR A 197 -35.66 -45.47 8.14
C TYR A 197 -37.12 -45.08 8.43
#